data_3490c6d34ddd43f4bd4159999fa2de38
#
_entry.id   3490c6d34ddd43f4bd4159999fa2de38
#
_cell.length_a   1.000
_cell.length_b   1.000
_cell.length_c   1.000
_cell.angle_alpha   90.00
_cell.angle_beta   90.00
_cell.angle_gamma   90.00
#
_symmetry.space_group_name_H-M   'P 1'
#
loop_
_entity.id
_entity.type
_entity.pdbx_description
1 polymer ?
#
loop_
_entity_poly.entity_id
_entity_poly.type
_entity_poly.pdbx_seq_one_letter_code
_entity_poly.pdbx_strand_id
1 'polypeptide(L)'
;MTMTVNTSQLLAARLQIPPISYSHAAGSWVFASDGKRYLDGASGIINVNIGHAHPVVVDALREQVGICTYASPGTFAPTQMEQLAAATARAVHRPDDQVMFTPTGTHATEAAIALARLVQRARGEEGRHKILTSSLGYHGNSAFVLALSGHRSRRPHEDDSFGLAPAFDPPYPGQHIGCPYPVCQVECARAVRDAIVAAGPETVAAVLLEPVNGTTGGGYVPPAGYLRALREICDEYGVLFIQDEVLTGLGRTGLPLASHHTPGADADIVTLSKGLGAGYVPLAATMIAPRLAEDIMSSGRWLPLMGTMSATPLQGRAGLAVLSVLDDLGVFDRDVVKGEAVGKLVAEAVRDQPLVKSFRGIGYFYGIELEPGTLGDVMRITRSNGLLLYPFVKWHPDRTGEGLLVAPPLNATDADLDFLGETLHTSLSQLSERTS
;
A
#
# COMPACT_ATOMS: atom_id res chain seq x y z
N MET A 1 34.56 2.05 -15.31
CA MET A 1 33.62 2.52 -14.29
C MET A 1 34.08 1.95 -12.96
N THR A 2 34.82 2.75 -12.17
CA THR A 2 35.37 2.34 -10.88
C THR A 2 34.22 2.15 -9.90
N MET A 3 33.96 0.91 -9.48
CA MET A 3 33.03 0.62 -8.39
C MET A 3 33.57 1.29 -7.11
N THR A 4 32.90 2.34 -6.65
CA THR A 4 33.13 2.85 -5.30
C THR A 4 32.66 1.77 -4.32
N VAL A 5 33.61 1.21 -3.58
CA VAL A 5 33.29 0.25 -2.50
C VAL A 5 32.45 1.01 -1.49
N ASN A 6 31.23 0.55 -1.25
CA ASN A 6 30.36 1.12 -0.21
C ASN A 6 30.99 0.81 1.16
N THR A 7 31.50 1.84 1.85
CA THR A 7 32.10 1.72 3.18
C THR A 7 31.06 1.72 4.30
N SER A 8 29.76 1.76 3.98
CA SER A 8 28.68 1.68 4.96
C SER A 8 28.66 0.30 5.63
N GLN A 9 28.52 0.28 6.94
CA GLN A 9 28.27 -0.95 7.71
C GLN A 9 26.83 -1.45 7.57
N LEU A 10 25.93 -0.64 6.99
CA LEU A 10 24.58 -1.08 6.67
C LEU A 10 24.64 -1.97 5.43
N LEU A 11 24.07 -3.17 5.54
CA LEU A 11 23.79 -4.02 4.38
C LEU A 11 22.61 -3.41 3.61
N ALA A 12 22.92 -2.41 2.78
CA ALA A 12 21.94 -1.75 1.94
C ALA A 12 21.91 -2.39 0.56
N ALA A 13 20.75 -2.37 -0.10
CA ALA A 13 20.65 -2.67 -1.51
C ALA A 13 21.57 -1.72 -2.31
N ARG A 14 22.20 -2.22 -3.38
CA ARG A 14 23.00 -1.39 -4.29
C ARG A 14 22.08 -0.37 -4.95
N LEU A 15 22.12 0.87 -4.48
CA LEU A 15 21.37 1.96 -5.08
C LEU A 15 22.11 2.50 -6.29
N GLN A 16 21.41 2.66 -7.40
CA GLN A 16 21.96 3.29 -8.62
C GLN A 16 22.29 4.78 -8.38
N ILE A 17 21.57 5.41 -7.46
CA ILE A 17 21.75 6.81 -7.08
C ILE A 17 22.20 6.85 -5.61
N PRO A 18 23.34 7.49 -5.29
CA PRO A 18 23.84 7.58 -3.93
C PRO A 18 22.82 8.23 -2.98
N PRO A 19 22.69 7.76 -1.73
CA PRO A 19 21.78 8.36 -0.75
C PRO A 19 22.20 9.80 -0.39
N ILE A 20 21.22 10.62 -0.01
CA ILE A 20 21.43 11.97 0.49
C ILE A 20 21.53 11.92 2.01
N SER A 21 22.53 12.58 2.57
CA SER A 21 22.59 12.82 4.01
C SER A 21 21.61 13.94 4.38
N TYR A 22 20.66 13.65 5.26
CA TYR A 22 19.67 14.63 5.72
C TYR A 22 20.07 15.23 7.09
N SER A 23 19.62 16.44 7.35
CA SER A 23 19.72 17.10 8.66
C SER A 23 18.40 17.00 9.44
N HIS A 24 17.28 17.33 8.81
CA HIS A 24 15.93 17.28 9.38
C HIS A 24 14.89 17.17 8.27
N ALA A 25 13.62 17.03 8.66
CA ALA A 25 12.49 17.10 7.75
C ALA A 25 11.29 17.76 8.46
N ALA A 26 10.43 18.46 7.71
CA ALA A 26 9.23 19.09 8.23
C ALA A 26 8.18 19.24 7.13
N GLY A 27 6.92 18.94 7.43
CA GLY A 27 5.84 18.94 6.42
C GLY A 27 6.18 18.06 5.24
N SER A 28 6.07 18.59 4.04
CA SER A 28 6.40 17.86 2.79
C SER A 28 7.89 17.90 2.44
N TRP A 29 8.76 18.50 3.26
CA TRP A 29 10.15 18.80 2.89
C TRP A 29 11.18 18.03 3.71
N VAL A 30 12.22 17.55 3.02
CA VAL A 30 13.43 16.98 3.61
C VAL A 30 14.61 17.91 3.34
N PHE A 31 15.38 18.23 4.35
CA PHE A 31 16.53 19.12 4.29
C PHE A 31 17.81 18.30 4.36
N ALA A 32 18.65 18.42 3.34
CA ALA A 32 19.94 17.77 3.30
C ALA A 32 20.97 18.48 4.18
N SER A 33 22.04 17.75 4.53
CA SER A 33 23.11 18.28 5.37
C SER A 33 23.96 19.38 4.69
N ASP A 34 23.86 19.49 3.35
CA ASP A 34 24.49 20.56 2.56
C ASP A 34 23.60 21.81 2.41
N GLY A 35 22.44 21.83 3.07
CA GLY A 35 21.47 22.93 3.04
C GLY A 35 20.47 22.88 1.90
N LYS A 36 20.58 21.94 0.96
CA LYS A 36 19.59 21.76 -0.10
C LYS A 36 18.30 21.15 0.48
N ARG A 37 17.16 21.61 0.00
CA ARG A 37 15.86 21.05 0.37
C ARG A 37 15.27 20.24 -0.78
N TYR A 38 14.48 19.25 -0.42
CA TYR A 38 13.80 18.36 -1.36
C TYR A 38 12.33 18.21 -0.96
N LEU A 39 11.44 18.40 -1.92
CA LEU A 39 10.03 18.05 -1.73
C LEU A 39 9.90 16.52 -1.78
N ASP A 40 9.28 15.94 -0.77
CA ASP A 40 8.95 14.51 -0.72
C ASP A 40 7.63 14.25 -1.46
N GLY A 41 7.70 14.23 -2.79
CA GLY A 41 6.54 14.04 -3.67
C GLY A 41 6.00 12.60 -3.69
N ALA A 42 6.61 11.70 -2.91
CA ALA A 42 6.17 10.32 -2.77
C ALA A 42 5.93 9.91 -1.30
N SER A 43 5.90 10.84 -0.35
CA SER A 43 5.73 10.55 1.08
C SER A 43 6.66 9.42 1.56
N GLY A 44 7.96 9.53 1.26
CA GLY A 44 8.94 8.48 1.50
C GLY A 44 8.69 7.27 0.60
N ILE A 45 8.23 6.17 1.18
CA ILE A 45 7.79 4.96 0.46
C ILE A 45 6.25 4.87 0.56
N ILE A 46 5.58 5.98 0.25
CA ILE A 46 4.12 6.14 0.30
C ILE A 46 3.57 5.85 1.72
N ASN A 47 4.29 6.31 2.73
CA ASN A 47 3.96 6.04 4.14
C ASN A 47 3.91 7.29 5.03
N VAL A 48 4.48 8.41 4.64
CA VAL A 48 4.49 9.67 5.41
C VAL A 48 3.24 10.49 5.06
N ASN A 49 2.06 9.93 5.32
CA ASN A 49 0.79 10.48 4.85
C ASN A 49 0.46 11.88 5.39
N ILE A 50 0.96 12.24 6.57
CA ILE A 50 0.72 13.54 7.22
C ILE A 50 1.96 14.44 7.26
N GLY A 51 2.93 14.16 6.39
CA GLY A 51 4.21 14.88 6.37
C GLY A 51 5.14 14.54 7.54
N HIS A 52 6.33 15.10 7.47
CA HIS A 52 7.38 14.89 8.44
C HIS A 52 7.22 15.79 9.68
N ALA A 53 7.62 15.27 10.83
CA ALA A 53 7.73 16.00 12.11
C ALA A 53 6.44 16.78 12.50
N HIS A 54 5.26 16.21 12.23
CA HIS A 54 3.99 16.84 12.60
C HIS A 54 3.90 17.03 14.12
N PRO A 55 3.66 18.25 14.63
CA PRO A 55 3.79 18.57 16.06
C PRO A 55 2.90 17.70 16.94
N VAL A 56 1.65 17.45 16.55
CA VAL A 56 0.71 16.61 17.30
C VAL A 56 1.28 15.22 17.58
N VAL A 57 1.89 14.58 16.58
CA VAL A 57 2.46 13.23 16.73
C VAL A 57 3.77 13.26 17.50
N VAL A 58 4.62 14.25 17.23
CA VAL A 58 5.91 14.42 17.93
C VAL A 58 5.69 14.64 19.43
N ASP A 59 4.72 15.48 19.81
CA ASP A 59 4.44 15.76 21.22
C ASP A 59 3.78 14.56 21.92
N ALA A 60 2.86 13.87 21.24
CA ALA A 60 2.27 12.63 21.74
C ALA A 60 3.33 11.53 22.01
N LEU A 61 4.32 11.40 21.12
CA LEU A 61 5.43 10.46 21.29
C LEU A 61 6.37 10.87 22.43
N ARG A 62 6.71 12.17 22.55
CA ARG A 62 7.54 12.68 23.65
C ARG A 62 6.90 12.43 25.02
N GLU A 63 5.59 12.68 25.13
CA GLU A 63 4.84 12.38 26.34
C GLU A 63 4.86 10.88 26.66
N GLN A 64 4.52 10.03 25.69
CA GLN A 64 4.38 8.60 25.89
C GLN A 64 5.70 7.92 26.26
N VAL A 65 6.83 8.35 25.69
CA VAL A 65 8.17 7.84 26.03
C VAL A 65 8.48 8.08 27.52
N GLY A 66 8.01 9.20 28.09
CA GLY A 66 8.17 9.51 29.51
C GLY A 66 7.28 8.69 30.45
N ILE A 67 6.21 8.08 29.93
CA ILE A 67 5.24 7.28 30.73
C ILE A 67 5.59 5.81 30.66
N CYS A 68 5.55 5.22 29.48
CA CYS A 68 5.78 3.79 29.27
C CYS A 68 6.02 3.50 27.78
N THR A 69 7.16 2.89 27.47
CA THR A 69 7.49 2.50 26.09
C THR A 69 6.97 1.12 25.74
N TYR A 70 6.93 0.22 26.73
CA TYR A 70 6.51 -1.17 26.56
C TYR A 70 5.78 -1.69 27.81
N ALA A 71 4.63 -2.31 27.58
CA ALA A 71 3.91 -3.09 28.57
C ALA A 71 3.48 -4.41 27.92
N SER A 72 3.74 -5.54 28.57
CA SER A 72 3.38 -6.85 28.02
C SER A 72 1.87 -7.00 27.90
N PRO A 73 1.32 -7.21 26.69
CA PRO A 73 -0.13 -7.34 26.48
C PRO A 73 -0.75 -8.54 27.24
N GLY A 74 0.03 -9.55 27.57
CA GLY A 74 -0.42 -10.69 28.37
C GLY A 74 -0.54 -10.41 29.87
N THR A 75 0.00 -9.28 30.33
CA THR A 75 0.03 -8.92 31.76
C THR A 75 -0.72 -7.64 32.06
N PHE A 76 -0.65 -6.66 31.16
CA PHE A 76 -1.24 -5.33 31.32
C PHE A 76 -2.27 -5.07 30.24
N ALA A 77 -3.39 -4.43 30.60
CA ALA A 77 -4.37 -4.00 29.62
C ALA A 77 -3.77 -2.91 28.71
N PRO A 78 -3.73 -3.13 27.39
CA PRO A 78 -3.15 -2.18 26.45
C PRO A 78 -4.14 -1.07 26.08
N THR A 79 -4.50 -0.22 27.04
CA THR A 79 -5.57 0.80 26.90
C THR A 79 -5.42 1.65 25.62
N GLN A 80 -4.19 2.10 25.31
CA GLN A 80 -3.95 2.88 24.10
C GLN A 80 -4.19 2.06 22.83
N MET A 81 -3.95 0.76 22.86
CA MET A 81 -4.18 -0.13 21.72
C MET A 81 -5.67 -0.42 21.53
N GLU A 82 -6.44 -0.58 22.62
CA GLU A 82 -7.91 -0.71 22.58
C GLU A 82 -8.52 0.56 21.99
N GLN A 83 -8.08 1.73 22.44
CA GLN A 83 -8.51 3.01 21.88
C GLN A 83 -8.15 3.12 20.41
N LEU A 84 -6.95 2.72 20.01
CA LEU A 84 -6.50 2.73 18.62
C LEU A 84 -7.33 1.76 17.77
N ALA A 85 -7.65 0.57 18.28
CA ALA A 85 -8.48 -0.40 17.56
C ALA A 85 -9.86 0.20 17.24
N ALA A 86 -10.52 0.74 18.26
CA ALA A 86 -11.83 1.39 18.09
C ALA A 86 -11.75 2.62 17.16
N ALA A 87 -10.69 3.43 17.25
CA ALA A 87 -10.49 4.59 16.38
C ALA A 87 -10.25 4.18 14.94
N THR A 88 -9.38 3.18 14.70
CA THR A 88 -9.08 2.65 13.36
C THR A 88 -10.34 2.09 12.70
N ALA A 89 -11.10 1.28 13.43
CA ALA A 89 -12.32 0.68 12.93
C ALA A 89 -13.38 1.74 12.53
N ARG A 90 -13.56 2.78 13.35
CA ARG A 90 -14.43 3.91 13.02
C ARG A 90 -13.94 4.71 11.82
N ALA A 91 -12.64 5.02 11.78
CA ALA A 91 -12.02 5.81 10.71
C ALA A 91 -12.23 5.20 9.32
N VAL A 92 -12.23 3.88 9.23
CA VAL A 92 -12.44 3.16 7.96
C VAL A 92 -13.88 2.64 7.81
N HIS A 93 -14.84 3.16 8.60
CA HIS A 93 -16.27 2.81 8.55
C HIS A 93 -16.58 1.31 8.73
N ARG A 94 -15.79 0.65 9.58
CA ARG A 94 -15.96 -0.76 9.96
C ARG A 94 -15.98 -0.90 11.49
N PRO A 95 -16.91 -0.21 12.21
CA PRO A 95 -16.84 -0.01 13.65
C PRO A 95 -16.92 -1.30 14.47
N ASP A 96 -17.45 -2.37 13.89
CA ASP A 96 -17.66 -3.66 14.56
C ASP A 96 -16.55 -4.66 14.27
N ASP A 97 -15.59 -4.34 13.39
CA ASP A 97 -14.48 -5.22 13.06
C ASP A 97 -13.54 -5.40 14.26
N GLN A 98 -13.05 -6.62 14.42
CA GLN A 98 -11.96 -6.93 15.35
C GLN A 98 -10.62 -6.55 14.72
N VAL A 99 -9.74 -5.93 15.50
CA VAL A 99 -8.46 -5.40 15.01
C VAL A 99 -7.28 -6.10 15.69
N MET A 100 -6.38 -6.65 14.89
CA MET A 100 -5.09 -7.18 15.34
C MET A 100 -3.97 -6.27 14.86
N PHE A 101 -3.14 -5.77 15.78
CA PHE A 101 -1.99 -4.96 15.40
C PHE A 101 -0.73 -5.78 15.22
N THR A 102 0.10 -5.34 14.27
CA THR A 102 1.41 -5.91 13.95
C THR A 102 2.39 -4.78 13.63
N PRO A 103 3.73 -5.03 13.66
CA PRO A 103 4.69 -3.96 13.42
C PRO A 103 4.84 -3.56 11.96
N THR A 104 4.45 -4.38 10.99
CA THR A 104 4.63 -4.08 9.54
C THR A 104 3.50 -4.61 8.70
N GLY A 105 3.31 -4.04 7.49
CA GLY A 105 2.34 -4.53 6.51
C GLY A 105 2.56 -6.00 6.13
N THR A 106 3.82 -6.44 6.03
CA THR A 106 4.14 -7.86 5.81
C THR A 106 3.50 -8.76 6.87
N HIS A 107 3.68 -8.42 8.15
CA HIS A 107 3.07 -9.19 9.23
C HIS A 107 1.54 -9.08 9.26
N ALA A 108 0.98 -7.93 8.87
CA ALA A 108 -0.47 -7.79 8.75
C ALA A 108 -1.04 -8.71 7.66
N THR A 109 -0.38 -8.80 6.52
CA THR A 109 -0.78 -9.72 5.45
C THR A 109 -0.63 -11.18 5.86
N GLU A 110 0.46 -11.55 6.53
CA GLU A 110 0.64 -12.91 7.08
C GLU A 110 -0.44 -13.25 8.11
N ALA A 111 -0.80 -12.31 8.97
CA ALA A 111 -1.88 -12.46 9.93
C ALA A 111 -3.24 -12.64 9.22
N ALA A 112 -3.52 -11.85 8.17
CA ALA A 112 -4.73 -11.97 7.38
C ALA A 112 -4.87 -13.37 6.74
N ILE A 113 -3.78 -13.89 6.17
CA ILE A 113 -3.73 -15.23 5.59
C ILE A 113 -3.95 -16.31 6.66
N ALA A 114 -3.28 -16.17 7.80
CA ALA A 114 -3.41 -17.13 8.89
C ALA A 114 -4.84 -17.14 9.48
N LEU A 115 -5.45 -15.95 9.65
CA LEU A 115 -6.84 -15.80 10.08
C LEU A 115 -7.82 -16.39 9.06
N ALA A 116 -7.62 -16.16 7.77
CA ALA A 116 -8.47 -16.73 6.73
C ALA A 116 -8.48 -18.27 6.78
N ARG A 117 -7.31 -18.89 6.93
CA ARG A 117 -7.19 -20.34 7.09
C ARG A 117 -7.82 -20.83 8.40
N LEU A 118 -7.68 -20.06 9.48
CA LEU A 118 -8.29 -20.40 10.78
C LEU A 118 -9.81 -20.37 10.71
N VAL A 119 -10.39 -19.34 10.07
CA VAL A 119 -11.83 -19.24 9.84
C VAL A 119 -12.36 -20.44 9.07
N GLN A 120 -11.70 -20.82 7.97
CA GLN A 120 -12.13 -21.99 7.19
C GLN A 120 -12.11 -23.28 8.01
N ARG A 121 -11.06 -23.46 8.83
CA ARG A 121 -11.00 -24.60 9.78
C ARG A 121 -12.07 -24.53 10.87
N ALA A 122 -12.37 -23.33 11.37
CA ALA A 122 -13.44 -23.12 12.34
C ALA A 122 -14.81 -23.53 11.78
N ARG A 123 -15.01 -23.36 10.48
CA ARG A 123 -16.20 -23.78 9.72
C ARG A 123 -16.21 -25.27 9.34
N GLY A 124 -15.18 -26.03 9.69
CA GLY A 124 -15.03 -27.44 9.30
C GLY A 124 -14.46 -27.69 7.91
N GLU A 125 -14.02 -26.62 7.22
CA GLU A 125 -13.45 -26.65 5.88
C GLU A 125 -11.92 -26.85 5.92
N GLU A 126 -11.48 -27.97 6.51
CA GLU A 126 -10.05 -28.26 6.77
C GLU A 126 -9.19 -28.31 5.50
N GLY A 127 -9.77 -28.60 4.34
CA GLY A 127 -9.10 -28.61 3.03
C GLY A 127 -8.74 -27.25 2.49
N ARG A 128 -9.40 -26.17 2.96
CA ARG A 128 -9.22 -24.81 2.44
C ARG A 128 -7.97 -24.15 3.02
N HIS A 129 -6.90 -24.12 2.24
CA HIS A 129 -5.60 -23.56 2.68
C HIS A 129 -4.91 -22.68 1.63
N LYS A 130 -5.31 -22.76 0.36
CA LYS A 130 -4.70 -21.99 -0.72
C LYS A 130 -5.12 -20.52 -0.67
N ILE A 131 -4.18 -19.64 -0.99
CA ILE A 131 -4.42 -18.20 -1.14
C ILE A 131 -4.16 -17.85 -2.59
N LEU A 132 -5.13 -17.28 -3.27
CA LEU A 132 -5.02 -16.84 -4.65
C LEU A 132 -4.71 -15.34 -4.68
N THR A 133 -3.70 -14.94 -5.46
CA THR A 133 -3.24 -13.57 -5.58
C THR A 133 -3.08 -13.16 -7.04
N SER A 134 -2.99 -11.86 -7.27
CA SER A 134 -2.78 -11.26 -8.58
C SER A 134 -1.30 -11.29 -8.99
N SER A 135 -1.01 -11.51 -10.27
CA SER A 135 0.34 -11.42 -10.85
C SER A 135 0.98 -10.03 -10.79
N LEU A 136 0.21 -8.99 -10.48
CA LEU A 136 0.70 -7.63 -10.19
C LEU A 136 0.67 -7.29 -8.69
N GLY A 137 0.29 -8.21 -7.80
CA GLY A 137 0.22 -7.96 -6.37
C GLY A 137 1.61 -7.80 -5.71
N TYR A 138 1.68 -6.93 -4.69
CA TYR A 138 2.79 -6.88 -3.75
C TYR A 138 2.27 -6.83 -2.32
N HIS A 139 2.55 -7.86 -1.55
CA HIS A 139 1.92 -8.07 -0.24
C HIS A 139 2.92 -8.10 0.92
N GLY A 140 4.19 -7.84 0.68
CA GLY A 140 5.24 -7.83 1.69
C GLY A 140 6.55 -8.46 1.21
N ASN A 141 7.52 -8.56 2.11
CA ASN A 141 8.90 -8.95 1.82
C ASN A 141 9.42 -10.14 2.65
N SER A 142 8.59 -10.84 3.40
CA SER A 142 8.97 -12.15 3.91
C SER A 142 8.98 -13.19 2.77
N ALA A 143 9.71 -14.26 2.92
CA ALA A 143 9.79 -15.30 1.90
C ALA A 143 8.40 -15.83 1.50
N PHE A 144 7.48 -15.97 2.48
CA PHE A 144 6.13 -16.48 2.26
C PHE A 144 5.24 -15.52 1.44
N VAL A 145 5.05 -14.28 1.88
CA VAL A 145 4.18 -13.33 1.14
C VAL A 145 4.85 -12.82 -0.13
N LEU A 146 6.18 -12.84 -0.21
CA LEU A 146 6.89 -12.52 -1.44
C LEU A 146 6.69 -13.59 -2.51
N ALA A 147 6.57 -14.85 -2.12
CA ALA A 147 6.22 -15.96 -3.02
C ALA A 147 4.80 -15.79 -3.61
N LEU A 148 3.86 -15.20 -2.87
CA LEU A 148 2.53 -14.85 -3.34
C LEU A 148 2.48 -13.55 -4.16
N SER A 149 3.53 -12.74 -4.13
CA SER A 149 3.58 -11.46 -4.84
C SER A 149 4.01 -11.63 -6.29
N GLY A 150 3.45 -10.82 -7.19
CA GLY A 150 3.87 -10.76 -8.59
C GLY A 150 5.14 -9.93 -8.82
N HIS A 151 5.74 -9.36 -7.77
CA HIS A 151 6.90 -8.48 -7.85
C HIS A 151 8.21 -9.25 -8.06
N ARG A 152 8.45 -9.77 -9.27
CA ARG A 152 9.59 -10.65 -9.59
C ARG A 152 10.96 -10.04 -9.28
N SER A 153 11.14 -8.73 -9.43
CA SER A 153 12.42 -8.08 -9.12
C SER A 153 12.82 -8.14 -7.64
N ARG A 154 11.87 -8.43 -6.76
CA ARG A 154 12.10 -8.61 -5.32
C ARG A 154 12.16 -10.08 -4.90
N ARG A 155 11.75 -11.01 -5.76
CA ARG A 155 11.93 -12.44 -5.50
C ARG A 155 13.41 -12.78 -5.67
N PRO A 156 14.10 -13.29 -4.65
CA PRO A 156 15.42 -13.83 -4.83
C PRO A 156 15.29 -15.11 -5.66
N HIS A 157 15.73 -15.06 -6.91
CA HIS A 157 15.74 -16.19 -7.84
C HIS A 157 14.50 -17.10 -7.79
N GLU A 158 14.22 -17.88 -8.76
CA GLU A 158 13.07 -18.78 -8.92
C GLU A 158 12.91 -19.81 -7.78
N ASP A 159 12.90 -19.31 -6.54
CA ASP A 159 12.76 -20.12 -5.35
C ASP A 159 11.29 -20.49 -5.15
N ASP A 160 10.92 -21.63 -5.70
CA ASP A 160 9.63 -22.30 -5.56
C ASP A 160 9.49 -23.03 -4.22
N SER A 161 10.33 -22.70 -3.21
CA SER A 161 10.40 -23.40 -1.92
C SER A 161 9.05 -23.57 -1.24
N PHE A 162 8.09 -22.70 -1.54
CA PHE A 162 6.74 -22.78 -0.95
C PHE A 162 5.68 -23.36 -1.90
N GLY A 163 6.04 -23.62 -3.17
CA GLY A 163 5.03 -24.02 -4.18
C GLY A 163 3.94 -22.97 -4.38
N LEU A 164 4.27 -21.69 -4.17
CA LEU A 164 3.33 -20.57 -4.22
C LEU A 164 3.63 -19.69 -5.42
N ALA A 165 2.58 -19.27 -6.12
CA ALA A 165 2.65 -18.32 -7.23
C ALA A 165 1.37 -17.49 -7.30
N PRO A 166 1.43 -16.28 -7.90
CA PRO A 166 0.22 -15.55 -8.29
C PRO A 166 -0.65 -16.43 -9.22
N ALA A 167 -1.96 -16.39 -8.98
CA ALA A 167 -2.89 -17.34 -9.60
C ALA A 167 -3.65 -16.77 -10.80
N PHE A 168 -3.72 -15.42 -10.93
CA PHE A 168 -4.46 -14.79 -12.01
C PHE A 168 -3.85 -13.44 -12.40
N ASP A 169 -4.10 -13.03 -13.64
CA ASP A 169 -3.75 -11.71 -14.13
C ASP A 169 -4.88 -10.72 -13.83
N PRO A 170 -4.56 -9.50 -13.33
CA PRO A 170 -5.55 -8.47 -13.15
C PRO A 170 -5.94 -7.86 -14.50
N PRO A 171 -7.08 -7.17 -14.59
CA PRO A 171 -7.48 -6.44 -15.79
C PRO A 171 -6.61 -5.21 -16.02
N TYR A 172 -5.48 -5.35 -16.69
CA TYR A 172 -4.55 -4.25 -16.91
C TYR A 172 -4.77 -3.57 -18.30
N PRO A 173 -4.63 -2.23 -18.41
CA PRO A 173 -4.80 -1.52 -19.69
C PRO A 173 -3.94 -2.09 -20.82
N GLY A 174 -4.54 -2.27 -22.00
CA GLY A 174 -3.87 -2.80 -23.19
C GLY A 174 -3.62 -4.32 -23.18
N GLN A 175 -4.11 -5.03 -22.16
CA GLN A 175 -3.81 -6.45 -21.95
C GLN A 175 -5.04 -7.26 -21.55
N HIS A 176 -6.18 -6.65 -21.72
CA HIS A 176 -7.44 -7.19 -21.28
C HIS A 176 -7.96 -8.25 -22.25
N ILE A 177 -8.34 -9.41 -21.75
CA ILE A 177 -8.94 -10.50 -22.50
C ILE A 177 -10.26 -9.99 -23.13
N GLY A 178 -10.17 -9.43 -24.35
CA GLY A 178 -11.33 -9.06 -25.16
C GLY A 178 -12.18 -7.89 -24.68
N CYS A 179 -11.77 -7.16 -23.64
CA CYS A 179 -12.55 -6.05 -23.09
C CYS A 179 -11.75 -4.73 -23.10
N PRO A 180 -12.25 -3.64 -23.69
CA PRO A 180 -11.55 -2.36 -23.71
C PRO A 180 -11.55 -1.71 -22.31
N TYR A 181 -10.36 -1.55 -21.72
CA TYR A 181 -10.20 -0.74 -20.51
C TYR A 181 -10.45 0.75 -20.85
N PRO A 182 -11.16 1.54 -20.01
CA PRO A 182 -11.77 1.21 -18.72
C PRO A 182 -13.22 0.72 -18.79
N VAL A 183 -13.75 0.47 -19.95
CA VAL A 183 -15.17 0.12 -20.22
C VAL A 183 -15.40 -1.40 -20.18
N CYS A 184 -14.74 -2.08 -19.25
CA CYS A 184 -14.93 -3.52 -19.06
C CYS A 184 -16.30 -3.80 -18.41
N GLN A 185 -17.10 -4.69 -19.02
CA GLN A 185 -18.34 -5.20 -18.41
C GLN A 185 -18.06 -6.28 -17.35
N VAL A 186 -16.95 -6.16 -16.63
CA VAL A 186 -16.52 -7.01 -15.51
C VAL A 186 -16.16 -8.46 -15.90
N GLU A 187 -16.11 -8.79 -17.18
CA GLU A 187 -15.62 -10.11 -17.63
C GLU A 187 -14.21 -10.45 -17.15
N CYS A 188 -13.45 -9.41 -16.78
CA CYS A 188 -12.12 -9.54 -16.19
C CYS A 188 -12.10 -10.21 -14.81
N ALA A 189 -13.16 -10.14 -14.06
CA ALA A 189 -13.32 -10.90 -12.83
C ALA A 189 -13.39 -12.42 -13.08
N ARG A 190 -13.71 -12.83 -14.33
CA ARG A 190 -13.72 -14.22 -14.73
C ARG A 190 -12.37 -14.91 -14.52
N ALA A 191 -11.25 -14.20 -14.69
CA ALA A 191 -9.92 -14.76 -14.42
C ALA A 191 -9.78 -15.25 -12.98
N VAL A 192 -10.41 -14.58 -12.01
CA VAL A 192 -10.43 -15.02 -10.61
C VAL A 192 -11.31 -16.26 -10.42
N ARG A 193 -12.48 -16.29 -11.06
CA ARG A 193 -13.34 -17.50 -11.07
C ARG A 193 -12.61 -18.70 -11.63
N ASP A 194 -11.99 -18.54 -12.80
CA ASP A 194 -11.25 -19.60 -13.47
C ASP A 194 -10.08 -20.08 -12.60
N ALA A 195 -9.39 -19.19 -11.90
CA ALA A 195 -8.33 -19.53 -10.96
C ALA A 195 -8.85 -20.31 -9.74
N ILE A 196 -10.02 -19.95 -9.19
CA ILE A 196 -10.65 -20.71 -8.09
C ILE A 196 -11.02 -22.13 -8.56
N VAL A 197 -11.64 -22.25 -9.74
CA VAL A 197 -12.03 -23.54 -10.31
C VAL A 197 -10.80 -24.41 -10.59
N ALA A 198 -9.75 -23.85 -11.19
CA ALA A 198 -8.51 -24.56 -11.50
C ALA A 198 -7.76 -25.01 -10.23
N ALA A 199 -7.84 -24.23 -9.14
CA ALA A 199 -7.21 -24.57 -7.86
C ALA A 199 -7.97 -25.65 -7.08
N GLY A 200 -9.24 -25.91 -7.41
CA GLY A 200 -10.19 -26.71 -6.65
C GLY A 200 -10.87 -25.87 -5.57
N PRO A 201 -12.13 -25.44 -5.78
CA PRO A 201 -12.83 -24.51 -4.89
C PRO A 201 -12.79 -24.88 -3.41
N GLU A 202 -12.87 -26.18 -3.10
CA GLU A 202 -12.82 -26.76 -1.76
C GLU A 202 -11.44 -26.67 -1.10
N THR A 203 -10.41 -26.24 -1.84
CA THR A 203 -9.04 -26.07 -1.34
C THR A 203 -8.66 -24.60 -1.14
N VAL A 204 -9.45 -23.67 -1.68
CA VAL A 204 -9.16 -22.22 -1.63
C VAL A 204 -9.71 -21.62 -0.36
N ALA A 205 -8.84 -21.02 0.46
CA ALA A 205 -9.21 -20.31 1.68
C ALA A 205 -9.62 -18.87 1.39
N ALA A 206 -8.84 -18.15 0.57
CA ALA A 206 -9.07 -16.75 0.29
C ALA A 206 -8.49 -16.29 -1.05
N VAL A 207 -9.07 -15.20 -1.58
CA VAL A 207 -8.47 -14.35 -2.60
C VAL A 207 -7.91 -13.10 -1.91
N LEU A 208 -6.67 -12.74 -2.23
CA LEU A 208 -5.95 -11.58 -1.68
C LEU A 208 -5.52 -10.66 -2.83
N LEU A 209 -5.89 -9.38 -2.76
CA LEU A 209 -5.45 -8.38 -3.73
C LEU A 209 -5.38 -6.96 -3.15
N GLU A 210 -4.65 -6.08 -3.83
CA GLU A 210 -4.66 -4.63 -3.61
C GLU A 210 -5.85 -4.03 -4.37
N PRO A 211 -6.76 -3.25 -3.72
CA PRO A 211 -7.90 -2.62 -4.41
C PRO A 211 -7.49 -1.63 -5.50
N VAL A 212 -6.42 -0.88 -5.27
CA VAL A 212 -5.67 -0.12 -6.27
C VAL A 212 -4.23 -0.60 -6.21
N ASN A 213 -3.70 -1.05 -7.33
CA ASN A 213 -2.38 -1.67 -7.33
C ASN A 213 -1.27 -0.63 -7.16
N GLY A 214 -0.35 -0.93 -6.25
CA GLY A 214 0.73 -0.04 -5.85
C GLY A 214 1.94 -0.08 -6.76
N THR A 215 3.07 -0.52 -6.21
CA THR A 215 4.40 -0.42 -6.81
C THR A 215 4.63 -1.35 -8.00
N THR A 216 3.81 -2.36 -8.21
CA THR A 216 3.92 -3.33 -9.30
C THR A 216 3.13 -2.90 -10.53
N GLY A 217 1.98 -2.26 -10.35
CA GLY A 217 1.11 -1.79 -11.43
C GLY A 217 1.19 -0.28 -11.67
N GLY A 218 1.90 0.46 -10.83
CA GLY A 218 2.07 1.91 -11.00
C GLY A 218 0.75 2.68 -10.87
N GLY A 219 0.05 2.55 -9.74
CA GLY A 219 -1.19 3.28 -9.49
C GLY A 219 -2.39 2.77 -10.32
N TYR A 220 -2.36 1.50 -10.70
CA TYR A 220 -3.43 0.92 -11.50
C TYR A 220 -4.74 0.82 -10.71
N VAL A 221 -5.79 1.46 -11.22
CA VAL A 221 -7.15 1.41 -10.70
C VAL A 221 -7.96 0.41 -11.52
N PRO A 222 -8.56 -0.62 -10.92
CA PRO A 222 -9.34 -1.60 -11.67
C PRO A 222 -10.63 -0.96 -12.27
N PRO A 223 -11.23 -1.57 -13.30
CA PRO A 223 -12.49 -1.09 -13.88
C PRO A 223 -13.60 -1.00 -12.83
N ALA A 224 -14.52 -0.06 -13.02
CA ALA A 224 -15.68 0.09 -12.16
C ALA A 224 -16.46 -1.24 -12.02
N GLY A 225 -16.79 -1.61 -10.78
CA GLY A 225 -17.49 -2.86 -10.48
C GLY A 225 -16.62 -4.11 -10.36
N TYR A 226 -15.33 -4.05 -10.72
CA TYR A 226 -14.43 -5.22 -10.63
C TYR A 226 -14.36 -5.80 -9.21
N LEU A 227 -14.11 -4.96 -8.20
CA LEU A 227 -14.00 -5.43 -6.81
C LEU A 227 -15.33 -6.01 -6.29
N ARG A 228 -16.47 -5.46 -6.73
CA ARG A 228 -17.79 -6.02 -6.39
C ARG A 228 -17.98 -7.41 -7.03
N ALA A 229 -17.63 -7.56 -8.30
CA ALA A 229 -17.70 -8.86 -8.94
C ALA A 229 -16.79 -9.91 -8.30
N LEU A 230 -15.60 -9.49 -7.79
CA LEU A 230 -14.76 -10.38 -7.01
C LEU A 230 -15.42 -10.80 -5.69
N ARG A 231 -16.08 -9.86 -5.01
CA ARG A 231 -16.85 -10.18 -3.80
C ARG A 231 -17.92 -11.24 -4.10
N GLU A 232 -18.71 -11.03 -5.16
CA GLU A 232 -19.77 -11.95 -5.59
C GLU A 232 -19.20 -13.35 -5.93
N ILE A 233 -18.06 -13.41 -6.63
CA ILE A 233 -17.37 -14.67 -6.94
C ILE A 233 -16.88 -15.35 -5.65
N CYS A 234 -16.26 -14.60 -4.73
CA CYS A 234 -15.81 -15.17 -3.46
C CYS A 234 -16.98 -15.75 -2.65
N ASP A 235 -18.12 -15.05 -2.62
CA ASP A 235 -19.34 -15.52 -1.95
C ASP A 235 -19.89 -16.80 -2.59
N GLU A 236 -19.94 -16.86 -3.93
CA GLU A 236 -20.40 -18.04 -4.67
C GLU A 236 -19.64 -19.32 -4.31
N TYR A 237 -18.32 -19.22 -4.10
CA TYR A 237 -17.46 -20.36 -3.79
C TYR A 237 -17.15 -20.55 -2.30
N GLY A 238 -17.67 -19.69 -1.42
CA GLY A 238 -17.35 -19.72 0.02
C GLY A 238 -15.90 -19.40 0.33
N VAL A 239 -15.23 -18.66 -0.55
CA VAL A 239 -13.85 -18.18 -0.44
C VAL A 239 -13.82 -16.82 0.25
N LEU A 240 -12.91 -16.60 1.18
CA LEU A 240 -12.79 -15.32 1.84
C LEU A 240 -12.14 -14.27 0.92
N PHE A 241 -12.55 -13.02 1.06
CA PHE A 241 -12.00 -11.89 0.32
C PHE A 241 -11.13 -11.03 1.23
N ILE A 242 -9.82 -10.95 0.95
CA ILE A 242 -8.85 -10.14 1.67
C ILE A 242 -8.45 -8.96 0.78
N GLN A 243 -8.64 -7.74 1.28
CA GLN A 243 -8.16 -6.53 0.63
C GLN A 243 -6.92 -5.99 1.34
N ASP A 244 -5.83 -5.92 0.59
CA ASP A 244 -4.59 -5.31 1.03
C ASP A 244 -4.64 -3.80 0.81
N GLU A 245 -5.05 -3.08 1.85
CA GLU A 245 -5.11 -1.63 1.90
C GLU A 245 -3.86 -1.00 2.58
N VAL A 246 -2.79 -1.76 2.67
CA VAL A 246 -1.52 -1.30 3.29
C VAL A 246 -1.02 -0.01 2.65
N LEU A 247 -1.16 0.13 1.33
CA LEU A 247 -0.76 1.33 0.60
C LEU A 247 -1.92 2.31 0.44
N THR A 248 -3.10 1.82 0.14
CA THR A 248 -4.24 2.56 -0.38
C THR A 248 -5.15 3.10 0.69
N GLY A 249 -5.16 2.51 1.86
CA GLY A 249 -5.99 2.91 2.97
C GLY A 249 -5.61 4.26 3.60
N LEU A 250 -6.47 4.73 4.48
CA LEU A 250 -6.30 5.95 5.27
C LEU A 250 -6.11 7.20 4.40
N GLY A 251 -6.96 7.33 3.37
CA GLY A 251 -7.08 8.53 2.55
C GLY A 251 -6.19 8.61 1.33
N ARG A 252 -5.26 7.67 1.11
CA ARG A 252 -4.32 7.73 -0.02
C ARG A 252 -5.03 7.80 -1.38
N THR A 253 -6.17 7.13 -1.54
CA THR A 253 -6.97 7.16 -2.77
C THR A 253 -8.09 8.21 -2.76
N GLY A 254 -8.11 9.10 -1.76
CA GLY A 254 -9.13 10.13 -1.61
C GLY A 254 -10.34 9.73 -0.76
N LEU A 255 -10.46 8.45 -0.41
CA LEU A 255 -11.44 7.91 0.53
C LEU A 255 -10.74 7.10 1.65
N PRO A 256 -11.41 6.83 2.78
CA PRO A 256 -10.82 6.09 3.91
C PRO A 256 -10.21 4.75 3.52
N LEU A 257 -10.87 3.99 2.66
CA LEU A 257 -10.36 2.79 1.99
C LEU A 257 -10.54 2.93 0.47
N ALA A 258 -9.65 2.36 -0.31
CA ALA A 258 -9.78 2.35 -1.76
C ALA A 258 -11.00 1.53 -2.22
N SER A 259 -11.37 0.49 -1.49
CA SER A 259 -12.59 -0.28 -1.74
C SER A 259 -13.88 0.54 -1.64
N HIS A 260 -13.88 1.65 -0.93
CA HIS A 260 -15.04 2.54 -0.85
C HIS A 260 -15.41 3.22 -2.18
N HIS A 261 -14.49 3.25 -3.16
CA HIS A 261 -14.82 3.66 -4.52
C HIS A 261 -15.75 2.67 -5.25
N THR A 262 -15.93 1.47 -4.71
CA THR A 262 -16.79 0.43 -5.30
C THR A 262 -17.80 -0.08 -4.27
N PRO A 263 -19.00 0.51 -4.19
CA PRO A 263 -20.04 0.03 -3.27
C PRO A 263 -20.33 -1.46 -3.46
N GLY A 264 -20.48 -2.18 -2.35
CA GLY A 264 -20.71 -3.63 -2.33
C GLY A 264 -19.44 -4.48 -2.56
N ALA A 265 -18.24 -3.89 -2.43
CA ALA A 265 -16.97 -4.59 -2.51
C ALA A 265 -16.34 -4.87 -1.14
N ASP A 266 -17.15 -4.93 -0.08
CA ASP A 266 -16.65 -5.10 1.29
C ASP A 266 -15.86 -6.41 1.46
N ALA A 267 -14.65 -6.28 2.00
CA ALA A 267 -13.81 -7.44 2.28
C ALA A 267 -14.19 -8.14 3.59
N ASP A 268 -13.85 -9.41 3.68
CA ASP A 268 -13.89 -10.20 4.91
C ASP A 268 -12.77 -9.79 5.87
N ILE A 269 -11.60 -9.49 5.30
CA ILE A 269 -10.40 -9.09 6.03
C ILE A 269 -9.76 -7.91 5.28
N VAL A 270 -9.33 -6.90 6.03
CA VAL A 270 -8.61 -5.72 5.50
C VAL A 270 -7.27 -5.59 6.21
N THR A 271 -6.20 -5.31 5.47
CA THR A 271 -4.90 -4.98 6.07
C THR A 271 -4.56 -3.50 5.89
N LEU A 272 -4.04 -2.88 6.94
CA LEU A 272 -3.62 -1.49 6.97
C LEU A 272 -2.18 -1.39 7.48
N SER A 273 -1.41 -0.41 6.99
CA SER A 273 -0.09 -0.06 7.54
C SER A 273 0.28 1.36 7.13
N LYS A 274 1.47 1.59 6.63
CA LYS A 274 1.95 2.87 6.06
C LYS A 274 1.31 4.11 6.70
N GLY A 275 0.19 4.58 6.19
CA GLY A 275 -0.55 5.74 6.70
C GLY A 275 -1.00 5.61 8.17
N LEU A 276 -1.11 4.39 8.72
CA LEU A 276 -1.52 4.19 10.11
C LEU A 276 -0.44 4.64 11.11
N GLY A 277 0.81 4.36 10.80
CA GLY A 277 1.97 4.82 11.57
C GLY A 277 2.59 6.10 10.99
N ALA A 278 2.21 6.46 9.77
CA ALA A 278 2.65 7.63 9.01
C ALA A 278 4.17 7.87 9.03
N GLY A 279 4.97 6.81 9.15
CA GLY A 279 6.43 6.89 9.22
C GLY A 279 6.99 7.17 10.62
N TYR A 280 6.16 7.41 11.64
CA TYR A 280 6.61 7.70 13.01
C TYR A 280 6.94 6.45 13.81
N VAL A 281 6.16 5.40 13.64
CA VAL A 281 6.36 4.10 14.33
C VAL A 281 6.06 2.94 13.38
N PRO A 282 6.71 1.78 13.57
CA PRO A 282 6.29 0.54 12.93
C PRO A 282 4.89 0.15 13.42
N LEU A 283 3.87 0.25 12.55
CA LEU A 283 2.48 -0.03 12.91
C LEU A 283 1.70 -0.51 11.69
N ALA A 284 0.97 -1.59 11.89
CA ALA A 284 0.05 -2.16 10.92
C ALA A 284 -1.13 -2.82 11.64
N ALA A 285 -2.22 -3.03 10.93
CA ALA A 285 -3.41 -3.67 11.45
C ALA A 285 -3.97 -4.68 10.45
N THR A 286 -4.52 -5.76 10.98
CA THR A 286 -5.40 -6.69 10.26
C THR A 286 -6.77 -6.59 10.92
N MET A 287 -7.77 -6.26 10.13
CA MET A 287 -9.16 -6.10 10.56
C MET A 287 -9.98 -7.25 10.01
N ILE A 288 -10.81 -7.85 10.86
CA ILE A 288 -11.64 -8.99 10.48
C ILE A 288 -13.10 -8.73 10.82
N ALA A 289 -13.99 -9.07 9.88
CA ALA A 289 -15.42 -8.89 10.05
C ALA A 289 -15.95 -9.65 11.27
N PRO A 290 -16.96 -9.12 12.01
CA PRO A 290 -17.46 -9.71 13.26
C PRO A 290 -17.85 -11.18 13.14
N ARG A 291 -18.54 -11.55 12.04
CA ARG A 291 -18.95 -12.94 11.77
C ARG A 291 -17.78 -13.94 11.72
N LEU A 292 -16.61 -13.50 11.25
CA LEU A 292 -15.41 -14.33 11.19
C LEU A 292 -14.77 -14.49 12.58
N ALA A 293 -14.80 -13.43 13.38
CA ALA A 293 -14.34 -13.48 14.76
C ALA A 293 -15.21 -14.45 15.58
N GLU A 294 -16.55 -14.42 15.37
CA GLU A 294 -17.50 -15.36 15.98
C GLU A 294 -17.22 -16.81 15.57
N ASP A 295 -16.96 -17.09 14.30
CA ASP A 295 -16.58 -18.42 13.83
C ASP A 295 -15.37 -18.97 14.58
N ILE A 296 -14.32 -18.13 14.73
CA ILE A 296 -13.11 -18.52 15.46
C ILE A 296 -13.41 -18.78 16.94
N MET A 297 -14.07 -17.85 17.62
CA MET A 297 -14.37 -17.94 19.05
C MET A 297 -15.26 -19.16 19.36
N SER A 298 -16.30 -19.38 18.58
CA SER A 298 -17.22 -20.50 18.75
C SER A 298 -16.57 -21.86 18.53
N SER A 299 -15.51 -21.92 17.70
CA SER A 299 -14.77 -23.16 17.45
C SER A 299 -13.82 -23.57 18.59
N GLY A 300 -13.58 -22.69 19.55
CA GLY A 300 -12.55 -22.87 20.59
C GLY A 300 -11.11 -22.87 20.05
N ARG A 301 -10.92 -22.59 18.76
CA ARG A 301 -9.60 -22.44 18.13
C ARG A 301 -9.05 -21.06 18.38
N TRP A 302 -7.75 -20.92 18.45
CA TRP A 302 -7.08 -19.63 18.53
C TRP A 302 -5.73 -19.67 17.82
N LEU A 303 -5.20 -18.52 17.49
CA LEU A 303 -3.91 -18.39 16.83
C LEU A 303 -3.02 -17.43 17.62
N PRO A 304 -1.84 -17.84 18.07
CA PRO A 304 -0.90 -16.96 18.77
C PRO A 304 -0.15 -16.09 17.73
N LEU A 305 -0.82 -15.08 17.17
CA LEU A 305 -0.23 -14.18 16.17
C LEU A 305 0.44 -12.94 16.78
N MET A 306 0.57 -12.88 18.10
CA MET A 306 1.17 -11.73 18.77
C MET A 306 2.70 -11.85 18.86
N GLY A 307 3.39 -10.94 18.18
CA GLY A 307 4.82 -10.72 18.38
C GLY A 307 5.10 -9.76 19.54
N THR A 308 6.32 -9.76 20.05
CA THR A 308 6.76 -8.89 21.16
C THR A 308 6.40 -7.41 20.93
N MET A 309 6.52 -6.92 19.68
CA MET A 309 6.31 -5.53 19.31
C MET A 309 4.96 -5.29 18.60
N SER A 310 3.97 -6.15 18.80
CA SER A 310 2.69 -6.06 18.08
C SER A 310 1.68 -5.08 18.70
N ALA A 311 1.85 -4.66 19.95
CA ALA A 311 0.87 -3.84 20.66
C ALA A 311 1.53 -3.04 21.79
N THR A 312 2.41 -2.11 21.46
CA THR A 312 3.09 -1.27 22.46
C THR A 312 2.30 0.02 22.74
N PRO A 313 2.36 0.56 23.97
CA PRO A 313 1.75 1.85 24.30
C PRO A 313 2.21 2.97 23.38
N LEU A 314 3.47 2.94 22.95
CA LEU A 314 4.05 3.92 22.03
C LEU A 314 3.39 3.87 20.64
N GLN A 315 3.15 2.67 20.10
CA GLN A 315 2.42 2.47 18.86
C GLN A 315 0.99 2.97 18.97
N GLY A 316 0.31 2.65 20.07
CA GLY A 316 -1.06 3.10 20.34
C GLY A 316 -1.17 4.62 20.38
N ARG A 317 -0.30 5.28 21.09
CA ARG A 317 -0.29 6.74 21.20
C ARG A 317 0.04 7.43 19.87
N ALA A 318 1.03 6.92 19.14
CA ALA A 318 1.38 7.45 17.82
C ALA A 318 0.22 7.28 16.83
N GLY A 319 -0.36 6.08 16.73
CA GLY A 319 -1.47 5.80 15.81
C GLY A 319 -2.70 6.67 16.10
N LEU A 320 -3.06 6.86 17.37
CA LEU A 320 -4.15 7.77 17.76
C LEU A 320 -3.88 9.21 17.33
N ALA A 321 -2.66 9.71 17.52
CA ALA A 321 -2.28 11.05 17.09
C ALA A 321 -2.30 11.20 15.57
N VAL A 322 -1.85 10.17 14.83
CA VAL A 322 -1.93 10.15 13.36
C VAL A 322 -3.38 10.18 12.89
N LEU A 323 -4.25 9.33 13.46
CA LEU A 323 -5.66 9.31 13.09
C LEU A 323 -6.36 10.64 13.41
N SER A 324 -6.01 11.31 14.51
CA SER A 324 -6.53 12.64 14.82
C SER A 324 -6.18 13.66 13.72
N VAL A 325 -4.93 13.67 13.26
CA VAL A 325 -4.51 14.58 12.17
C VAL A 325 -5.24 14.26 10.86
N LEU A 326 -5.41 12.97 10.54
CA LEU A 326 -6.14 12.56 9.33
C LEU A 326 -7.64 12.94 9.40
N ASP A 327 -8.23 12.89 10.59
CA ASP A 327 -9.62 13.32 10.83
C ASP A 327 -9.76 14.83 10.64
N ASP A 328 -8.85 15.62 11.21
CA ASP A 328 -8.81 17.08 11.02
C ASP A 328 -8.67 17.48 9.53
N LEU A 329 -8.02 16.64 8.72
CA LEU A 329 -7.95 16.80 7.27
C LEU A 329 -9.22 16.34 6.54
N GLY A 330 -10.21 15.80 7.25
CA GLY A 330 -11.44 15.27 6.69
C GLY A 330 -11.24 14.02 5.83
N VAL A 331 -10.18 13.25 6.08
CA VAL A 331 -9.82 12.04 5.30
C VAL A 331 -10.87 10.95 5.45
N PHE A 332 -11.59 10.92 6.56
CA PHE A 332 -12.55 9.86 6.87
C PHE A 332 -13.97 10.15 6.41
N ASP A 333 -14.18 11.29 5.73
CA ASP A 333 -15.43 11.57 5.02
C ASP A 333 -15.54 10.69 3.76
N ARG A 334 -16.61 9.89 3.67
CA ARG A 334 -16.86 9.02 2.49
C ARG A 334 -17.61 9.72 1.37
N ASP A 335 -18.23 10.85 1.66
CA ASP A 335 -19.07 11.57 0.70
C ASP A 335 -18.26 12.50 -0.19
N VAL A 336 -17.00 12.78 0.17
CA VAL A 336 -16.09 13.67 -0.58
C VAL A 336 -14.80 12.96 -0.94
N VAL A 337 -14.61 12.70 -2.25
CA VAL A 337 -13.32 12.20 -2.77
C VAL A 337 -12.31 13.33 -2.72
N LYS A 338 -11.22 13.11 -1.98
CA LYS A 338 -10.12 14.07 -1.82
C LYS A 338 -9.02 13.83 -2.86
N GLY A 339 -8.16 14.83 -3.07
CA GLY A 339 -6.95 14.67 -3.89
C GLY A 339 -7.13 14.87 -5.39
N GLU A 340 -8.29 15.29 -5.89
CA GLU A 340 -8.49 15.59 -7.33
C GLU A 340 -7.48 16.60 -7.88
N ALA A 341 -7.05 17.56 -7.07
CA ALA A 341 -6.05 18.56 -7.46
C ALA A 341 -4.73 17.90 -7.87
N VAL A 342 -4.31 16.84 -7.18
CA VAL A 342 -3.09 16.08 -7.52
C VAL A 342 -3.22 15.44 -8.90
N GLY A 343 -4.38 14.88 -9.23
CA GLY A 343 -4.62 14.31 -10.56
C GLY A 343 -4.56 15.32 -11.67
N LYS A 344 -5.15 16.50 -11.49
CA LYS A 344 -5.11 17.62 -12.45
C LYS A 344 -3.66 18.11 -12.64
N LEU A 345 -2.94 18.28 -11.54
CA LEU A 345 -1.55 18.71 -11.56
C LEU A 345 -0.64 17.70 -12.29
N VAL A 346 -0.78 16.40 -12.02
CA VAL A 346 -0.02 15.36 -12.74
C VAL A 346 -0.37 15.38 -14.22
N ALA A 347 -1.67 15.47 -14.58
CA ALA A 347 -2.11 15.53 -15.96
C ALA A 347 -1.49 16.73 -16.72
N GLU A 348 -1.39 17.89 -16.07
CA GLU A 348 -0.74 19.07 -16.65
C GLU A 348 0.78 18.89 -16.77
N ALA A 349 1.42 18.37 -15.74
CA ALA A 349 2.86 18.20 -15.73
C ALA A 349 3.36 17.20 -16.79
N VAL A 350 2.53 16.21 -17.17
CA VAL A 350 2.88 15.19 -18.18
C VAL A 350 2.33 15.49 -19.56
N ARG A 351 1.57 16.58 -19.73
CA ARG A 351 1.00 16.96 -21.02
C ARG A 351 2.11 17.19 -22.05
N ASP A 352 1.96 16.57 -23.20
CA ASP A 352 2.88 16.70 -24.34
C ASP A 352 4.34 16.30 -24.04
N GLN A 353 4.55 15.45 -23.01
CA GLN A 353 5.88 14.95 -22.65
C GLN A 353 6.19 13.67 -23.44
N PRO A 354 7.16 13.68 -24.39
CA PRO A 354 7.46 12.52 -25.24
C PRO A 354 7.93 11.27 -24.47
N LEU A 355 8.48 11.47 -23.28
CA LEU A 355 8.98 10.40 -22.42
C LEU A 355 7.86 9.69 -21.65
N VAL A 356 6.63 10.21 -21.68
CA VAL A 356 5.51 9.67 -20.91
C VAL A 356 4.59 8.86 -21.82
N LYS A 357 4.48 7.57 -21.55
CA LYS A 357 3.56 6.67 -22.26
C LYS A 357 2.12 6.80 -21.79
N SER A 358 1.93 6.89 -20.49
CA SER A 358 0.62 7.02 -19.86
C SER A 358 0.76 7.47 -18.42
N PHE A 359 -0.32 8.01 -17.85
CA PHE A 359 -0.44 8.19 -16.42
C PHE A 359 -1.81 7.67 -15.95
N ARG A 360 -1.92 7.29 -14.68
CA ARG A 360 -3.13 6.76 -14.07
C ARG A 360 -3.06 6.86 -12.55
N GLY A 361 -4.18 6.80 -11.90
CA GLY A 361 -4.25 6.86 -10.44
C GLY A 361 -5.57 7.43 -9.97
N ILE A 362 -5.66 7.66 -8.65
CA ILE A 362 -6.83 8.19 -7.98
C ILE A 362 -6.44 8.89 -6.67
N GLY A 363 -7.13 9.97 -6.33
CA GLY A 363 -6.91 10.73 -5.09
C GLY A 363 -5.51 11.35 -5.04
N TYR A 364 -4.72 10.94 -4.06
CA TYR A 364 -3.33 11.37 -3.87
C TYR A 364 -2.31 10.36 -4.39
N PHE A 365 -2.70 9.44 -5.27
CA PHE A 365 -1.83 8.36 -5.73
C PHE A 365 -1.88 8.18 -7.24
N TYR A 366 -0.79 8.55 -7.92
CA TYR A 366 -0.66 8.47 -9.38
C TYR A 366 0.63 7.79 -9.79
N GLY A 367 0.56 6.99 -10.87
CA GLY A 367 1.70 6.41 -11.55
C GLY A 367 1.87 7.02 -12.94
N ILE A 368 3.09 7.41 -13.28
CA ILE A 368 3.50 7.93 -14.59
C ILE A 368 4.36 6.88 -15.25
N GLU A 369 3.88 6.24 -16.29
CA GLU A 369 4.63 5.25 -17.06
C GLU A 369 5.54 5.95 -18.07
N LEU A 370 6.80 5.59 -18.07
CA LEU A 370 7.83 6.20 -18.90
C LEU A 370 8.21 5.31 -20.08
N GLU A 371 8.85 5.91 -21.09
CA GLU A 371 9.54 5.15 -22.13
C GLU A 371 10.66 4.29 -21.52
N PRO A 372 10.84 3.05 -22.00
CA PRO A 372 11.79 2.10 -21.41
C PRO A 372 13.22 2.64 -21.40
N GLY A 373 13.91 2.44 -20.26
CA GLY A 373 15.31 2.84 -20.08
C GLY A 373 15.49 4.30 -19.63
N THR A 374 14.41 5.07 -19.45
CA THR A 374 14.51 6.49 -19.08
C THR A 374 14.36 6.75 -17.58
N LEU A 375 13.83 5.80 -16.82
CA LEU A 375 13.52 5.95 -15.39
C LEU A 375 14.70 6.47 -14.56
N GLY A 376 15.92 5.89 -14.76
CA GLY A 376 17.09 6.29 -14.00
C GLY A 376 17.48 7.74 -14.24
N ASP A 377 17.35 8.21 -15.46
CA ASP A 377 17.66 9.59 -15.86
C ASP A 377 16.62 10.57 -15.34
N VAL A 378 15.34 10.24 -15.48
CA VAL A 378 14.25 11.06 -14.92
C VAL A 378 14.41 11.19 -13.40
N MET A 379 14.64 10.09 -12.67
CA MET A 379 14.86 10.13 -11.22
C MET A 379 16.07 10.99 -10.82
N ARG A 380 17.14 10.97 -11.59
CA ARG A 380 18.33 11.78 -11.33
C ARG A 380 18.03 13.27 -11.54
N ILE A 381 17.31 13.62 -12.60
CA ILE A 381 16.97 15.01 -12.91
C ILE A 381 15.95 15.55 -11.91
N THR A 382 14.85 14.85 -11.63
CA THR A 382 13.86 15.28 -10.61
C THR A 382 14.54 15.52 -9.27
N ARG A 383 15.40 14.61 -8.83
CA ARG A 383 16.18 14.76 -7.61
C ARG A 383 17.14 15.99 -7.67
N SER A 384 17.81 16.23 -8.82
CA SER A 384 18.68 17.39 -8.96
C SER A 384 17.90 18.69 -8.87
N ASN A 385 16.66 18.70 -9.31
CA ASN A 385 15.74 19.82 -9.24
C ASN A 385 15.00 19.95 -7.88
N GLY A 386 15.30 19.06 -6.91
CA GLY A 386 14.75 19.14 -5.56
C GLY A 386 13.42 18.41 -5.36
N LEU A 387 13.06 17.47 -6.24
CA LEU A 387 11.87 16.65 -6.13
C LEU A 387 12.23 15.16 -5.96
N LEU A 388 11.70 14.52 -4.90
CA LEU A 388 11.85 13.09 -4.66
C LEU A 388 10.56 12.36 -5.06
N LEU A 389 10.69 11.36 -5.93
CA LEU A 389 9.61 10.49 -6.36
C LEU A 389 10.01 9.03 -6.15
N TYR A 390 9.04 8.13 -6.11
CA TYR A 390 9.29 6.71 -5.92
C TYR A 390 9.19 5.94 -7.24
N PRO A 391 10.12 5.07 -7.59
CA PRO A 391 10.06 4.29 -8.82
C PRO A 391 9.08 3.12 -8.71
N PHE A 392 8.45 2.77 -9.83
CA PHE A 392 7.82 1.47 -9.99
C PHE A 392 8.39 0.77 -11.22
N VAL A 393 8.39 -0.56 -11.15
CA VAL A 393 8.79 -1.41 -12.27
C VAL A 393 7.76 -2.51 -12.39
N LYS A 394 7.11 -2.58 -13.54
CA LYS A 394 6.19 -3.67 -13.86
C LYS A 394 6.99 -4.92 -14.21
N TRP A 395 6.60 -6.02 -13.63
CA TRP A 395 7.16 -7.32 -13.95
C TRP A 395 6.05 -8.31 -14.32
N HIS A 396 5.83 -8.44 -15.59
CA HIS A 396 5.12 -9.57 -16.17
C HIS A 396 6.06 -10.22 -17.21
N PRO A 397 6.05 -11.55 -17.45
CA PRO A 397 6.93 -12.19 -18.42
C PRO A 397 6.92 -11.52 -19.80
N ASP A 398 5.75 -11.04 -20.23
CA ASP A 398 5.55 -10.45 -21.54
C ASP A 398 5.43 -8.91 -21.53
N ARG A 399 5.69 -8.22 -20.38
CA ARG A 399 5.23 -6.85 -20.18
C ARG A 399 6.13 -6.09 -19.21
N THR A 400 7.23 -5.58 -19.72
CA THR A 400 8.08 -4.66 -18.96
C THR A 400 7.50 -3.24 -19.03
N GLY A 401 7.58 -2.50 -17.94
CA GLY A 401 7.25 -1.09 -17.85
C GLY A 401 7.86 -0.51 -16.61
N GLU A 402 8.27 0.74 -16.68
CA GLU A 402 8.88 1.47 -15.58
C GLU A 402 8.28 2.86 -15.48
N GLY A 403 8.38 3.47 -14.32
CA GLY A 403 7.87 4.81 -14.13
C GLY A 403 7.99 5.33 -12.71
N LEU A 404 7.30 6.41 -12.46
CA LEU A 404 7.33 7.17 -11.22
C LEU A 404 5.97 7.11 -10.52
N LEU A 405 5.99 7.02 -9.20
CA LEU A 405 4.84 7.21 -8.34
C LEU A 405 4.87 8.61 -7.73
N VAL A 406 3.77 9.33 -7.89
CA VAL A 406 3.47 10.61 -7.27
C VAL A 406 2.46 10.34 -6.16
N ALA A 407 2.86 10.63 -4.93
CA ALA A 407 2.05 10.36 -3.74
C ALA A 407 2.42 11.36 -2.62
N PRO A 408 2.15 12.66 -2.80
CA PRO A 408 2.51 13.66 -1.80
C PRO A 408 1.82 13.40 -0.46
N PRO A 409 2.27 13.99 0.65
CA PRO A 409 1.52 13.99 1.90
C PRO A 409 0.10 14.54 1.69
N LEU A 410 -0.87 14.01 2.45
CA LEU A 410 -2.28 14.42 2.34
C LEU A 410 -2.51 15.85 2.82
N ASN A 411 -1.59 16.38 3.61
CA ASN A 411 -1.54 17.76 4.10
C ASN A 411 -0.55 18.64 3.33
N ALA A 412 -0.10 18.22 2.14
CA ALA A 412 0.70 19.08 1.27
C ALA A 412 -0.05 20.36 0.96
N THR A 413 0.64 21.49 1.04
CA THR A 413 0.06 22.81 0.73
C THR A 413 -0.06 23.00 -0.78
N ASP A 414 -0.87 23.98 -1.21
CA ASP A 414 -0.97 24.34 -2.64
C ASP A 414 0.41 24.70 -3.21
N ALA A 415 1.23 25.43 -2.46
CA ALA A 415 2.60 25.78 -2.86
C ALA A 415 3.52 24.54 -3.00
N ASP A 416 3.33 23.49 -2.18
CA ASP A 416 4.05 22.22 -2.33
C ASP A 416 3.60 21.50 -3.60
N LEU A 417 2.31 21.51 -3.88
CA LEU A 417 1.73 20.89 -5.07
C LEU A 417 2.17 21.66 -6.34
N ASP A 418 2.14 22.98 -6.35
CA ASP A 418 2.64 23.79 -7.47
C ASP A 418 4.11 23.48 -7.76
N PHE A 419 4.96 23.46 -6.72
CA PHE A 419 6.37 23.09 -6.85
C PHE A 419 6.54 21.67 -7.42
N LEU A 420 5.72 20.72 -6.99
CA LEU A 420 5.73 19.32 -7.50
C LEU A 420 5.46 19.32 -9.00
N GLY A 421 4.37 19.96 -9.45
CA GLY A 421 3.95 19.99 -10.84
C GLY A 421 4.98 20.67 -11.75
N GLU A 422 5.42 21.87 -11.39
CA GLU A 422 6.42 22.64 -12.14
C GLU A 422 7.75 21.88 -12.25
N THR A 423 8.22 21.30 -11.14
CA THR A 423 9.49 20.58 -11.11
C THR A 423 9.41 19.28 -11.90
N LEU A 424 8.29 18.58 -11.84
CA LEU A 424 8.08 17.36 -12.64
C LEU A 424 8.08 17.68 -14.12
N HIS A 425 7.28 18.68 -14.55
CA HIS A 425 7.23 19.13 -15.95
C HIS A 425 8.61 19.55 -16.48
N THR A 426 9.30 20.43 -15.74
CA THR A 426 10.64 20.91 -16.10
C THR A 426 11.64 19.77 -16.22
N SER A 427 11.58 18.80 -15.31
CA SER A 427 12.50 17.65 -15.31
C SER A 427 12.31 16.73 -16.51
N LEU A 428 11.05 16.49 -16.90
CA LEU A 428 10.72 15.70 -18.08
C LEU A 428 11.16 16.43 -19.38
N SER A 429 10.91 17.73 -19.49
CA SER A 429 11.31 18.55 -20.63
C SER A 429 12.83 18.59 -20.79
N GLN A 430 13.59 18.79 -19.70
CA GLN A 430 15.06 18.78 -19.72
C GLN A 430 15.66 17.48 -20.26
N LEU A 431 15.03 16.32 -19.99
CA LEU A 431 15.50 15.05 -20.54
C LEU A 431 15.12 14.90 -21.99
N SER A 432 13.92 15.29 -22.39
CA SER A 432 13.47 15.23 -23.79
C SER A 432 14.37 16.03 -24.73
N GLU A 433 14.80 17.25 -24.31
CA GLU A 433 15.73 18.09 -25.07
C GLU A 433 17.14 17.49 -25.22
N ARG A 434 17.55 16.62 -24.30
CA ARG A 434 18.87 15.95 -24.37
C ARG A 434 18.87 14.69 -25.25
N THR A 435 17.68 14.15 -25.52
CA THR A 435 17.50 12.91 -26.27
C THR A 435 17.02 13.16 -27.72
N SER A 436 16.54 14.37 -28.02
CA SER A 436 16.29 14.90 -29.39
C SER A 436 17.55 15.47 -30.00
#